data_4e8c7b34131ef384f548ad7f70848fd9
#
_entry.id   4e8c7b34131ef384f548ad7f70848fd9
#
_cell.length_a   1.000
_cell.length_b   1.000
_cell.length_c   1.000
_cell.angle_alpha   90.00
_cell.angle_beta   90.00
_cell.angle_gamma   90.00
#
_symmetry.space_group_name_H-M   'P 1'
#
loop_
_entity.id
_entity.type
_entity.pdbx_description
1 polymer ?
#
loop_
_entity_poly.entity_id
_entity_poly.type
_entity_poly.pdbx_seq_one_letter_code
_entity_poly.pdbx_strand_id
1 'polypeptide(L)'
;MENLDKLVNELRKLPTETQWLEFKHNNYTPDMIGRDISALANSASLYEKSCAYMLWGIDDETHEIVGTDYDLQTLKKGNQELENWLRSLLSKNADXXXXXXXXXXXHTVQMAEEKRVGVLIIYKATNQTVMFDKVDYIRVGSYTKRLSEYPAMQAQLWDKIRNSRFEERYAKQDMKLEDALRMLDYSVYFDNCGIIQPTDFAGVAHYMQQDEIVVRQDNGLYAITNLGAILFAKRLSEFPRLSRKAVRVVQYQGNNRLSMLKEDIGNKGYAVGFEGLMKFVEALIPTQEPIXXXXRRTERKQICISYLSNS
;
A
#
# COMPACT_ATOMS: atom_id res chain seq x y z
N MET A 1 -5.01 -2.23 20.67
CA MET A 1 -6.01 -1.23 20.21
C MET A 1 -5.46 0.13 20.57
N GLU A 2 -4.89 0.82 19.60
CA GLU A 2 -4.48 2.21 19.79
C GLU A 2 -5.75 3.05 19.87
N ASN A 3 -5.89 3.68 20.92
CA ASN A 3 -6.64 4.85 21.38
C ASN A 3 -7.65 5.42 20.36
N LEU A 4 -8.68 4.63 20.03
CA LEU A 4 -9.78 5.10 19.18
C LEU A 4 -10.49 6.31 19.80
N ASP A 5 -10.53 6.40 21.13
CA ASP A 5 -11.06 7.56 21.84
C ASP A 5 -10.25 8.82 21.47
N LYS A 6 -8.93 8.70 21.40
CA LYS A 6 -8.05 9.81 20.99
C LYS A 6 -8.33 10.20 19.54
N LEU A 7 -8.47 9.20 18.65
CA LEU A 7 -8.80 9.45 17.24
C LEU A 7 -10.14 10.20 17.11
N VAL A 8 -11.18 9.75 17.80
CA VAL A 8 -12.49 10.42 17.81
C VAL A 8 -12.34 11.88 18.26
N ASN A 9 -11.59 12.11 19.37
CA ASN A 9 -11.39 13.46 19.88
C ASN A 9 -10.57 14.35 18.95
N GLU A 10 -9.63 13.80 18.18
CA GLU A 10 -8.87 14.58 17.19
C GLU A 10 -9.75 14.91 15.96
N LEU A 11 -10.54 13.96 15.49
CA LEU A 11 -11.41 14.17 14.33
C LEU A 11 -12.49 15.22 14.58
N ARG A 12 -13.08 15.25 15.80
CA ARG A 12 -14.12 16.23 16.13
C ARG A 12 -13.58 17.66 16.36
N LYS A 13 -12.27 17.85 16.47
CA LYS A 13 -11.63 19.18 16.56
C LYS A 13 -11.54 19.86 15.18
N LEU A 14 -11.73 19.14 14.11
CA LEU A 14 -11.72 19.73 12.77
C LEU A 14 -12.88 20.73 12.65
N PRO A 15 -12.65 21.87 11.99
CA PRO A 15 -13.63 22.97 11.99
C PRO A 15 -14.94 22.62 11.28
N THR A 16 -14.88 21.72 10.31
CA THR A 16 -16.06 21.26 9.56
C THR A 16 -15.84 19.83 9.09
N GLU A 17 -16.91 19.15 8.69
CA GLU A 17 -16.79 17.95 7.91
C GLU A 17 -15.93 18.21 6.67
N THR A 18 -15.14 17.23 6.30
CA THR A 18 -14.24 17.31 5.16
C THR A 18 -14.65 16.29 4.10
N GLN A 19 -13.97 16.30 2.97
CA GLN A 19 -14.23 15.31 1.93
C GLN A 19 -13.78 13.88 2.34
N TRP A 20 -13.15 13.74 3.50
CA TRP A 20 -12.70 12.44 4.03
C TRP A 20 -13.19 12.17 5.46
N LEU A 21 -14.17 12.98 5.94
CA LEU A 21 -14.76 12.83 7.29
C LEU A 21 -16.26 13.13 7.23
N GLU A 22 -17.06 12.23 7.80
CA GLU A 22 -18.51 12.34 7.90
C GLU A 22 -18.96 12.10 9.34
N PHE A 23 -19.79 12.97 9.87
CA PHE A 23 -20.45 12.77 11.15
C PHE A 23 -21.90 12.33 10.91
N LYS A 24 -22.39 11.49 11.80
CA LYS A 24 -23.78 11.02 11.82
C LYS A 24 -24.24 11.04 13.27
N HIS A 25 -25.38 11.64 13.53
CA HIS A 25 -25.98 11.57 14.88
C HIS A 25 -26.41 10.13 15.15
N ASN A 26 -27.61 9.78 14.73
CA ASN A 26 -28.21 8.46 14.97
C ASN A 26 -28.94 7.96 13.73
N ASN A 27 -28.41 8.23 12.54
CA ASN A 27 -29.02 7.91 11.26
C ASN A 27 -28.35 6.67 10.65
N TYR A 28 -29.15 5.68 10.30
CA TYR A 28 -28.70 4.42 9.76
C TYR A 28 -29.51 4.06 8.52
N THR A 29 -28.88 4.16 7.37
CA THR A 29 -29.48 3.75 6.09
C THR A 29 -28.37 2.98 5.32
N PRO A 30 -28.48 1.64 5.25
CA PRO A 30 -27.41 0.82 4.65
C PRO A 30 -26.95 1.26 3.26
N ASP A 31 -27.90 1.60 2.38
CA ASP A 31 -27.58 2.03 1.01
C ASP A 31 -26.82 3.36 1.00
N MET A 32 -27.15 4.29 1.89
CA MET A 32 -26.39 5.55 2.03
C MET A 32 -25.00 5.27 2.56
N ILE A 33 -24.87 4.40 3.55
CA ILE A 33 -23.54 4.00 4.10
C ILE A 33 -22.67 3.46 2.98
N GLY A 34 -23.20 2.59 2.12
CA GLY A 34 -22.44 2.03 1.00
C GLY A 34 -21.94 3.10 0.02
N ARG A 35 -22.82 4.05 -0.33
CA ARG A 35 -22.45 5.18 -1.21
C ARG A 35 -21.41 6.09 -0.54
N ASP A 36 -21.59 6.36 0.75
CA ASP A 36 -20.66 7.20 1.51
C ASP A 36 -19.28 6.52 1.63
N ILE A 37 -19.23 5.19 1.83
CA ILE A 37 -17.95 4.44 1.83
C ILE A 37 -17.24 4.62 0.48
N SER A 38 -17.95 4.43 -0.64
CA SER A 38 -17.39 4.65 -1.97
C SER A 38 -16.85 6.07 -2.12
N ALA A 39 -17.66 7.06 -1.78
CA ALA A 39 -17.30 8.48 -1.90
C ALA A 39 -16.11 8.85 -1.03
N LEU A 40 -16.11 8.40 0.23
CA LEU A 40 -15.05 8.70 1.19
C LEU A 40 -13.73 8.03 0.81
N ALA A 41 -13.77 6.77 0.35
CA ALA A 41 -12.57 6.04 -0.10
C ALA A 41 -11.92 6.74 -1.31
N ASN A 42 -12.74 7.14 -2.28
CA ASN A 42 -12.28 7.83 -3.49
C ASN A 42 -11.74 9.22 -3.14
N SER A 43 -12.43 9.94 -2.25
CA SER A 43 -11.98 11.25 -1.79
C SER A 43 -10.69 11.17 -0.98
N ALA A 44 -10.53 10.14 -0.14
CA ALA A 44 -9.27 9.94 0.58
C ALA A 44 -8.09 9.87 -0.40
N SER A 45 -8.25 9.13 -1.50
CA SER A 45 -7.22 9.07 -2.55
C SER A 45 -6.99 10.42 -3.23
N LEU A 46 -8.08 11.11 -3.59
CA LEU A 46 -8.00 12.40 -4.27
C LEU A 46 -7.27 13.45 -3.41
N TYR A 47 -7.53 13.44 -2.10
CA TYR A 47 -6.95 14.39 -1.14
C TYR A 47 -5.71 13.84 -0.39
N GLU A 48 -5.15 12.72 -0.88
CA GLU A 48 -3.89 12.11 -0.39
C GLU A 48 -3.92 11.77 1.10
N LYS A 49 -5.09 11.29 1.57
CA LYS A 49 -5.26 10.77 2.94
C LYS A 49 -5.10 9.25 2.92
N SER A 50 -4.56 8.67 3.97
CA SER A 50 -4.44 7.20 4.09
C SER A 50 -5.82 6.55 4.32
N CYS A 51 -6.68 7.25 5.09
CA CYS A 51 -8.02 6.78 5.46
C CYS A 51 -9.01 7.94 5.43
N ALA A 52 -10.28 7.59 5.32
CA ALA A 52 -11.43 8.44 5.60
C ALA A 52 -12.21 7.83 6.78
N TYR A 53 -13.07 8.60 7.37
CA TYR A 53 -13.78 8.22 8.59
C TYR A 53 -15.25 8.58 8.51
N MET A 54 -16.08 7.71 9.09
CA MET A 54 -17.48 8.02 9.34
C MET A 54 -17.76 7.72 10.83
N LEU A 55 -18.28 8.70 11.56
CA LEU A 55 -18.50 8.60 13.00
C LEU A 55 -19.98 8.75 13.31
N TRP A 56 -20.52 7.82 14.10
CA TRP A 56 -21.89 7.89 14.62
C TRP A 56 -21.89 8.31 16.08
N GLY A 57 -22.86 9.14 16.45
CA GLY A 57 -22.99 9.66 17.81
C GLY A 57 -22.26 10.99 17.99
N ILE A 58 -21.97 11.67 16.88
CA ILE A 58 -21.40 13.01 16.88
C ILE A 58 -22.43 13.95 16.23
N ASP A 59 -22.66 15.09 16.83
CA ASP A 59 -23.55 16.12 16.30
C ASP A 59 -22.85 16.86 15.14
N ASP A 60 -23.53 16.96 14.00
CA ASP A 60 -22.99 17.50 12.76
C ASP A 60 -22.60 18.99 12.85
N GLU A 61 -23.28 19.77 13.71
CA GLU A 61 -23.06 21.22 13.82
C GLU A 61 -22.06 21.58 14.93
N THR A 62 -22.23 20.93 16.08
CA THR A 62 -21.43 21.28 17.28
C THR A 62 -20.21 20.40 17.43
N HIS A 63 -20.16 19.26 16.77
CA HIS A 63 -19.15 18.20 16.90
C HIS A 63 -19.09 17.63 18.34
N GLU A 64 -20.17 17.80 19.11
CA GLU A 64 -20.25 17.24 20.46
C GLU A 64 -20.61 15.75 20.40
N ILE A 65 -20.14 15.02 21.38
CA ILE A 65 -20.48 13.61 21.53
C ILE A 65 -21.89 13.53 22.09
N VAL A 66 -22.83 13.13 21.26
CA VAL A 66 -24.24 12.92 21.65
C VAL A 66 -24.52 11.45 21.93
N GLY A 67 -23.71 10.56 21.38
CA GLY A 67 -23.85 9.12 21.53
C GLY A 67 -24.77 8.51 20.47
N THR A 68 -24.60 7.21 20.21
CA THR A 68 -25.41 6.46 19.26
C THR A 68 -26.01 5.20 19.92
N ASP A 69 -27.20 4.85 19.49
CA ASP A 69 -27.84 3.59 19.88
C ASP A 69 -27.26 2.39 19.10
N TYR A 70 -26.55 2.65 18.01
CA TYR A 70 -26.05 1.62 17.10
C TYR A 70 -24.72 1.05 17.57
N ASP A 71 -24.65 -0.29 17.58
CA ASP A 71 -23.40 -1.01 17.64
C ASP A 71 -23.07 -1.46 16.19
N LEU A 72 -22.12 -0.79 15.58
CA LEU A 72 -21.79 -1.00 14.16
C LEU A 72 -21.43 -2.46 13.84
N GLN A 73 -20.89 -3.17 14.82
CA GLN A 73 -20.46 -4.57 14.65
C GLN A 73 -21.63 -5.56 14.58
N THR A 74 -22.79 -5.16 15.09
CA THR A 74 -23.97 -6.04 15.16
C THR A 74 -25.09 -5.61 14.21
N LEU A 75 -24.91 -4.55 13.47
CA LEU A 75 -25.92 -4.03 12.53
C LEU A 75 -26.21 -5.03 11.41
N LYS A 76 -27.48 -5.02 10.95
CA LYS A 76 -27.96 -5.94 9.90
C LYS A 76 -28.73 -5.19 8.82
N LYS A 77 -28.66 -5.70 7.59
CA LYS A 77 -29.56 -5.38 6.49
C LYS A 77 -30.44 -6.61 6.26
N GLY A 78 -31.68 -6.55 6.73
CA GLY A 78 -32.56 -7.74 6.77
C GLY A 78 -31.97 -8.81 7.68
N ASN A 79 -31.74 -10.01 7.15
CA ASN A 79 -31.17 -11.13 7.90
C ASN A 79 -29.64 -11.24 7.77
N GLN A 80 -29.01 -10.35 7.00
CA GLN A 80 -27.57 -10.39 6.75
C GLN A 80 -26.85 -9.33 7.59
N GLU A 81 -25.67 -9.64 8.11
CA GLU A 81 -24.81 -8.66 8.78
C GLU A 81 -24.46 -7.53 7.80
N LEU A 82 -24.53 -6.30 8.28
CA LEU A 82 -24.30 -5.11 7.45
C LEU A 82 -22.94 -5.16 6.76
N GLU A 83 -21.89 -5.53 7.49
CA GLU A 83 -20.54 -5.59 6.94
C GLU A 83 -20.46 -6.57 5.77
N ASN A 84 -21.04 -7.75 5.90
CA ASN A 84 -21.03 -8.77 4.85
C ASN A 84 -21.84 -8.29 3.63
N TRP A 85 -22.96 -7.61 3.86
CA TRP A 85 -23.77 -7.05 2.79
C TRP A 85 -23.02 -5.94 2.04
N LEU A 86 -22.40 -5.01 2.76
CA LEU A 86 -21.58 -3.94 2.17
C LEU A 86 -20.43 -4.52 1.34
N ARG A 87 -19.73 -5.52 1.88
CA ARG A 87 -18.62 -6.20 1.18
C ARG A 87 -19.07 -6.85 -0.14
N SER A 88 -20.32 -7.31 -0.21
CA SER A 88 -20.83 -7.93 -1.45
C SER A 88 -21.10 -6.91 -2.56
N LEU A 89 -21.36 -5.65 -2.20
CA LEU A 89 -21.71 -4.57 -3.14
C LEU A 89 -20.55 -3.59 -3.40
N LEU A 90 -19.59 -3.50 -2.47
CA LEU A 90 -18.39 -2.70 -2.71
C LEU A 90 -17.50 -3.42 -3.73
N SER A 91 -16.88 -2.65 -4.61
CA SER A 91 -16.07 -3.20 -5.70
C SER A 91 -15.01 -4.17 -5.17
N LYS A 92 -15.04 -5.36 -5.70
CA LYS A 92 -14.00 -6.35 -5.45
C LYS A 92 -12.79 -5.94 -6.26
N ASN A 93 -11.68 -5.68 -5.59
CA ASN A 93 -10.42 -5.56 -6.28
C ASN A 93 -10.19 -6.87 -7.04
N ALA A 94 -9.91 -6.78 -8.30
CA ALA A 94 -9.82 -7.92 -9.23
C ALA A 94 -8.76 -8.94 -8.81
N ASP A 95 -7.88 -8.53 -7.95
CA ASP A 95 -6.86 -9.42 -7.39
C ASP A 95 -7.26 -9.88 -5.99
N UNK A 96 -7.99 -10.69 -6.00
CA UNK A 96 -8.62 -11.22 -4.92
C UNK A 96 -7.84 -11.74 -3.77
N UNK A 97 -6.89 -11.60 -3.80
CA UNK A 97 -6.19 -12.06 -2.75
C UNK A 97 -6.09 -11.12 -1.60
N UNK A 98 -6.46 -10.26 -1.87
CA UNK A 98 -6.31 -9.39 -0.81
C UNK A 98 -7.56 -9.41 -0.01
N UNK A 99 -7.39 -9.99 0.77
CA UNK A 99 -8.40 -10.03 1.66
C UNK A 99 -8.90 -8.71 1.87
N UNK A 100 -9.71 -8.58 1.59
CA UNK A 100 -10.33 -7.45 1.67
C UNK A 100 -9.82 -6.54 2.68
N UNK A 101 -9.12 -6.00 2.38
CA UNK A 101 -8.92 -4.98 3.21
C UNK A 101 -10.26 -4.50 3.43
N UNK A 102 -10.63 -4.73 4.34
CA UNK A 102 -11.88 -4.32 4.68
C UNK A 102 -11.98 -2.89 4.34
N UNK A 103 -12.70 -2.76 3.65
CA UNK A 103 -12.96 -1.47 3.31
C UNK A 103 -13.39 -0.68 4.48
N UNK A 104 -13.76 -1.42 5.42
CA UNK A 104 -14.20 -0.78 6.57
C UNK A 104 -13.86 -1.60 7.77
N UNK A 105 -13.69 -1.10 8.72
CA UNK A 105 -13.58 -1.61 9.98
C UNK A 105 -14.60 -0.95 10.84
N UNK A 106 -15.40 -1.50 11.25
CA UNK A 106 -16.35 -0.96 12.07
C UNK A 106 -15.94 -1.13 13.45
N HIS A 107 -15.97 -0.16 14.26
CA HIS A 107 -15.64 -0.17 15.71
C HIS A 107 -16.73 0.55 16.48
N THR A 108 -16.91 0.12 17.72
CA THR A 108 -17.78 0.83 18.68
C THR A 108 -16.90 1.21 19.87
N VAL A 109 -16.87 2.49 20.20
CA VAL A 109 -15.98 3.06 21.21
C VAL A 109 -16.85 3.62 22.36
N GLN A 110 -16.51 3.25 23.60
CA GLN A 110 -17.13 3.84 24.79
C GLN A 110 -16.39 5.12 25.12
N MET A 111 -17.10 6.21 25.13
CA MET A 111 -16.57 7.53 25.47
C MET A 111 -16.97 7.89 26.91
N ALA A 112 -16.54 9.04 27.39
CA ALA A 112 -16.95 9.56 28.70
C ALA A 112 -18.48 9.70 28.80
N GLU A 113 -19.02 9.67 29.99
CA GLU A 113 -20.46 9.76 30.27
C GLU A 113 -21.27 8.58 29.69
N GLU A 114 -20.64 7.42 29.55
CA GLU A 114 -21.27 6.19 29.04
C GLU A 114 -21.81 6.33 27.61
N LYS A 115 -21.43 7.36 26.87
CA LYS A 115 -21.83 7.58 25.49
C LYS A 115 -21.05 6.66 24.54
N ARG A 116 -21.75 6.04 23.61
CA ARG A 116 -21.15 5.22 22.54
C ARG A 116 -20.94 6.03 21.29
N VAL A 117 -19.79 5.83 20.63
CA VAL A 117 -19.50 6.39 19.30
C VAL A 117 -19.15 5.24 18.37
N GLY A 118 -19.85 5.16 17.25
CA GLY A 118 -19.49 4.23 16.16
C GLY A 118 -18.41 4.85 15.30
N VAL A 119 -17.37 4.07 14.95
CA VAL A 119 -16.26 4.52 14.11
C VAL A 119 -16.13 3.56 12.94
N LEU A 120 -16.30 4.06 11.73
CA LEU A 120 -16.02 3.32 10.50
C LEU A 120 -14.76 3.92 9.86
N ILE A 121 -13.69 3.12 9.83
CA ILE A 121 -12.45 3.48 9.16
C ILE A 121 -12.56 2.99 7.72
N ILE A 122 -12.34 3.88 6.77
CA ILE A 122 -12.49 3.62 5.34
C ILE A 122 -11.14 3.85 4.66
N TYR A 123 -10.59 2.80 4.07
CA TYR A 123 -9.28 2.88 3.42
C TYR A 123 -9.39 3.53 2.04
N LYS A 124 -8.38 4.30 1.67
CA LYS A 124 -8.34 5.00 0.39
C LYS A 124 -8.37 4.02 -0.79
N ALA A 125 -8.93 4.44 -1.89
CA ALA A 125 -8.86 3.74 -3.17
C ALA A 125 -7.39 3.67 -3.64
N THR A 126 -6.91 2.49 -4.05
CA THR A 126 -5.47 2.32 -4.37
C THR A 126 -5.19 1.90 -5.81
N ASN A 127 -5.87 0.89 -6.32
CA ASN A 127 -5.60 0.35 -7.66
C ASN A 127 -6.69 0.72 -8.66
N GLN A 128 -7.85 1.01 -8.15
CA GLN A 128 -9.04 1.43 -8.91
C GLN A 128 -9.96 2.19 -7.98
N THR A 129 -10.93 2.88 -8.54
CA THR A 129 -11.97 3.54 -7.75
C THR A 129 -12.77 2.51 -6.95
N VAL A 130 -13.22 2.91 -5.78
CA VAL A 130 -14.14 2.08 -4.98
C VAL A 130 -15.56 2.39 -5.48
N MET A 131 -16.27 1.34 -5.90
CA MET A 131 -17.67 1.44 -6.34
C MET A 131 -18.57 0.87 -5.24
N PHE A 132 -19.80 1.37 -5.17
CA PHE A 132 -20.89 0.72 -4.45
C PHE A 132 -21.99 0.40 -5.46
N ASP A 133 -22.38 -0.86 -5.53
CA ASP A 133 -23.38 -1.38 -6.49
C ASP A 133 -23.07 -0.90 -7.91
N LYS A 134 -21.79 -1.06 -8.33
CA LYS A 134 -21.29 -0.73 -9.69
C LYS A 134 -21.26 0.78 -10.01
N VAL A 135 -21.44 1.65 -9.03
CA VAL A 135 -21.39 3.11 -9.23
C VAL A 135 -20.30 3.72 -8.36
N ASP A 136 -19.48 4.56 -8.97
CA ASP A 136 -18.43 5.33 -8.27
C ASP A 136 -19.04 6.60 -7.68
N TYR A 137 -18.72 6.86 -6.42
CA TYR A 137 -19.14 8.08 -5.74
C TYR A 137 -17.92 8.89 -5.31
N ILE A 138 -18.11 10.19 -5.09
CA ILE A 138 -17.10 11.16 -4.65
C ILE A 138 -17.75 12.18 -3.72
N ARG A 139 -16.97 12.76 -2.81
CA ARG A 139 -17.44 13.86 -1.96
C ARG A 139 -17.21 15.20 -2.67
N VAL A 140 -18.27 16.00 -2.76
CA VAL A 140 -18.22 17.38 -3.25
C VAL A 140 -18.72 18.25 -2.09
N GLY A 141 -17.78 18.84 -1.37
CA GLY A 141 -18.08 19.40 -0.06
C GLY A 141 -18.51 18.29 0.88
N SER A 142 -19.64 18.44 1.53
CA SER A 142 -20.25 17.43 2.43
C SER A 142 -21.22 16.48 1.71
N TYR A 143 -21.38 16.59 0.38
CA TYR A 143 -22.37 15.80 -0.36
C TYR A 143 -21.71 14.62 -1.09
N THR A 144 -22.36 13.46 -1.00
CA THR A 144 -22.03 12.28 -1.80
C THR A 144 -22.67 12.39 -3.19
N LYS A 145 -21.83 12.42 -4.23
CA LYS A 145 -22.24 12.59 -5.63
C LYS A 145 -21.68 11.46 -6.50
N ARG A 146 -22.31 11.17 -7.63
CA ARG A 146 -21.76 10.22 -8.61
C ARG A 146 -20.52 10.83 -9.25
N LEU A 147 -19.42 10.07 -9.25
CA LEU A 147 -18.14 10.52 -9.81
C LEU A 147 -18.26 10.88 -11.30
N SER A 148 -19.09 10.15 -12.04
CA SER A 148 -19.33 10.41 -13.48
C SER A 148 -19.90 11.79 -13.78
N GLU A 149 -20.50 12.46 -12.80
CA GLU A 149 -21.03 13.83 -12.94
C GLU A 149 -19.91 14.89 -12.81
N TYR A 150 -18.70 14.48 -12.42
CA TYR A 150 -17.56 15.38 -12.13
C TYR A 150 -16.29 14.92 -12.90
N PRO A 151 -16.27 15.07 -14.25
CA PRO A 151 -15.16 14.55 -15.07
C PRO A 151 -13.77 15.04 -14.66
N ALA A 152 -13.65 16.29 -14.22
CA ALA A 152 -12.36 16.84 -13.78
C ALA A 152 -11.85 16.13 -12.51
N MET A 153 -12.73 15.89 -11.54
CA MET A 153 -12.38 15.14 -10.32
C MET A 153 -12.07 13.68 -10.65
N GLN A 154 -12.81 13.11 -11.59
CA GLN A 154 -12.60 11.74 -12.06
C GLN A 154 -11.19 11.60 -12.67
N ALA A 155 -10.80 12.52 -13.55
CA ALA A 155 -9.46 12.52 -14.16
C ALA A 155 -8.36 12.65 -13.08
N GLN A 156 -8.53 13.60 -12.16
CA GLN A 156 -7.57 13.80 -11.05
C GLN A 156 -7.47 12.55 -10.17
N LEU A 157 -8.58 11.92 -9.84
CA LEU A 157 -8.59 10.71 -9.01
C LEU A 157 -7.85 9.57 -9.73
N TRP A 158 -8.10 9.36 -11.02
CA TRP A 158 -7.40 8.33 -11.79
C TRP A 158 -5.90 8.61 -11.87
N ASP A 159 -5.50 9.88 -12.00
CA ASP A 159 -4.08 10.24 -11.98
C ASP A 159 -3.46 9.94 -10.62
N LYS A 160 -4.16 10.27 -9.52
CA LYS A 160 -3.68 9.95 -8.16
C LYS A 160 -3.56 8.44 -7.95
N ILE A 161 -4.55 7.66 -8.37
CA ILE A 161 -4.54 6.20 -8.23
C ILE A 161 -3.39 5.59 -9.06
N ARG A 162 -3.22 6.05 -10.31
CA ARG A 162 -2.15 5.56 -11.21
C ARG A 162 -0.76 5.96 -10.71
N ASN A 163 -0.66 7.20 -10.22
CA ASN A 163 0.60 7.77 -9.73
C ASN A 163 0.83 7.52 -8.23
N SER A 164 -0.04 6.73 -7.56
CA SER A 164 0.32 6.24 -6.23
C SER A 164 1.68 5.57 -6.38
N ARG A 165 2.66 6.12 -5.70
CA ARG A 165 4.06 5.72 -5.90
C ARG A 165 4.16 4.21 -5.79
N PHE A 166 4.67 3.61 -6.85
CA PHE A 166 4.83 2.15 -6.93
C PHE A 166 5.52 1.62 -5.67
N GLU A 167 6.46 2.37 -5.17
CA GLU A 167 7.28 2.04 -3.99
C GLU A 167 6.43 1.86 -2.73
N GLU A 168 5.37 2.65 -2.56
CA GLU A 168 4.52 2.66 -1.36
C GLU A 168 3.47 1.54 -1.36
N ARG A 169 3.18 0.95 -2.52
CA ARG A 169 2.22 -0.15 -2.62
C ARG A 169 2.75 -1.39 -1.90
N TYR A 170 1.84 -2.24 -1.43
CA TYR A 170 2.23 -3.44 -0.71
C TYR A 170 2.60 -4.57 -1.67
N ALA A 171 3.83 -5.07 -1.52
CA ALA A 171 4.30 -6.27 -2.19
C ALA A 171 3.66 -7.52 -1.57
N LYS A 172 3.47 -7.47 -0.25
CA LYS A 172 2.82 -8.54 0.51
C LYS A 172 2.25 -7.95 1.80
N GLN A 173 1.10 -8.44 2.25
CA GLN A 173 0.37 -7.84 3.37
C GLN A 173 -0.22 -8.91 4.29
N ASP A 174 -0.81 -8.46 5.40
CA ASP A 174 -1.51 -9.29 6.41
C ASP A 174 -0.61 -10.37 7.01
N MET A 175 0.61 -9.97 7.38
CA MET A 175 1.66 -10.86 7.91
C MET A 175 1.93 -10.55 9.39
N LYS A 176 2.34 -11.57 10.14
CA LYS A 176 2.96 -11.33 11.45
C LYS A 176 4.31 -10.65 11.24
N LEU A 177 4.73 -9.84 12.19
CA LEU A 177 5.99 -9.10 12.11
C LEU A 177 7.19 -10.02 11.79
N GLU A 178 7.28 -11.11 12.52
CA GLU A 178 8.37 -12.07 12.36
C GLU A 178 8.44 -12.64 10.94
N ASP A 179 7.27 -12.97 10.36
CA ASP A 179 7.19 -13.53 9.01
C ASP A 179 7.58 -12.49 7.96
N ALA A 180 7.16 -11.24 8.14
CA ALA A 180 7.54 -10.14 7.25
C ALA A 180 9.08 -9.93 7.28
N LEU A 181 9.66 -9.84 8.48
CA LEU A 181 11.09 -9.63 8.64
C LEU A 181 11.92 -10.80 8.12
N ARG A 182 11.43 -12.04 8.23
CA ARG A 182 12.14 -13.23 7.70
C ARG A 182 12.30 -13.20 6.18
N MET A 183 11.40 -12.53 5.47
CA MET A 183 11.47 -12.42 4.00
C MET A 183 12.49 -11.38 3.55
N LEU A 184 12.93 -10.50 4.46
CA LEU A 184 13.84 -9.39 4.17
C LEU A 184 15.23 -9.65 4.78
N ASP A 185 16.26 -9.22 4.09
CA ASP A 185 17.62 -9.19 4.62
C ASP A 185 17.85 -7.82 5.28
N TYR A 186 17.28 -7.68 6.47
CA TYR A 186 17.36 -6.42 7.20
C TYR A 186 18.79 -6.12 7.69
N SER A 187 19.68 -7.10 7.77
CA SER A 187 21.09 -6.84 8.12
C SER A 187 21.71 -5.87 7.10
N VAL A 188 21.44 -6.12 5.81
CA VAL A 188 21.92 -5.25 4.72
C VAL A 188 21.36 -3.83 4.87
N TYR A 189 20.12 -3.70 5.34
CA TYR A 189 19.53 -2.37 5.60
C TYR A 189 20.37 -1.61 6.65
N PHE A 190 20.63 -2.25 7.80
CA PHE A 190 21.37 -1.61 8.90
C PHE A 190 22.82 -1.31 8.49
N ASP A 191 23.46 -2.22 7.77
CA ASP A 191 24.82 -2.03 7.26
C ASP A 191 24.90 -0.81 6.32
N ASN A 192 23.93 -0.70 5.38
CA ASN A 192 23.89 0.40 4.41
C ASN A 192 23.60 1.75 5.09
N CYS A 193 22.77 1.76 6.13
CA CYS A 193 22.45 2.97 6.88
C CYS A 193 23.52 3.35 7.91
N GLY A 194 24.47 2.47 8.19
CA GLY A 194 25.49 2.69 9.23
C GLY A 194 24.89 2.72 10.64
N ILE A 195 23.79 2.00 10.85
CA ILE A 195 23.06 1.95 12.13
C ILE A 195 23.31 0.60 12.80
N ILE A 196 23.54 0.60 14.11
CA ILE A 196 23.67 -0.65 14.87
C ILE A 196 22.34 -1.40 14.86
N GLN A 197 22.35 -2.61 14.36
CA GLN A 197 21.16 -3.44 14.24
C GLN A 197 20.59 -3.80 15.63
N PRO A 198 19.31 -3.51 15.89
CA PRO A 198 18.66 -3.97 17.14
C PRO A 198 18.62 -5.50 17.24
N THR A 199 18.61 -6.00 18.47
CA THR A 199 18.62 -7.44 18.73
C THR A 199 17.25 -8.07 18.68
N ASP A 200 16.19 -7.26 18.78
CA ASP A 200 14.80 -7.73 18.78
C ASP A 200 14.05 -7.26 17.54
N PHE A 201 13.03 -8.00 17.15
CA PHE A 201 12.22 -7.69 15.97
C PHE A 201 11.46 -6.36 16.08
N ALA A 202 11.08 -5.96 17.28
CA ALA A 202 10.37 -4.69 17.47
C ALA A 202 11.28 -3.49 17.15
N GLY A 203 12.53 -3.56 17.60
CA GLY A 203 13.53 -2.54 17.27
C GLY A 203 13.84 -2.50 15.77
N VAL A 204 14.02 -3.67 15.14
CA VAL A 204 14.20 -3.76 13.69
C VAL A 204 13.02 -3.13 12.96
N ALA A 205 11.80 -3.50 13.36
CA ALA A 205 10.58 -3.00 12.75
C ALA A 205 10.45 -1.47 12.89
N HIS A 206 10.85 -0.92 14.02
CA HIS A 206 10.78 0.52 14.28
C HIS A 206 11.52 1.32 13.18
N TYR A 207 12.76 0.94 12.90
CA TYR A 207 13.56 1.60 11.85
C TYR A 207 12.99 1.36 10.45
N MET A 208 12.63 0.11 10.14
CA MET A 208 12.11 -0.22 8.82
C MET A 208 10.74 0.41 8.54
N GLN A 209 9.98 0.75 9.59
CA GLN A 209 8.72 1.50 9.45
C GLN A 209 8.98 2.98 9.18
N GLN A 210 10.01 3.58 9.78
CA GLN A 210 10.37 4.97 9.52
C GLN A 210 10.71 5.19 8.04
N ASP A 211 11.33 4.20 7.39
CA ASP A 211 11.71 4.26 5.97
C ASP A 211 10.68 3.57 5.04
N GLU A 212 9.50 3.27 5.57
CA GLU A 212 8.39 2.67 4.82
C GLU A 212 8.73 1.35 4.10
N ILE A 213 9.71 0.61 4.61
CA ILE A 213 10.09 -0.72 4.10
C ILE A 213 9.06 -1.76 4.55
N VAL A 214 8.65 -1.66 5.82
CA VAL A 214 7.59 -2.46 6.44
C VAL A 214 6.59 -1.47 7.04
N VAL A 215 5.31 -1.74 6.89
CA VAL A 215 4.24 -0.87 7.40
C VAL A 215 3.33 -1.68 8.31
N ARG A 216 3.03 -1.12 9.48
CA ARG A 216 2.03 -1.72 10.38
C ARG A 216 0.63 -1.33 9.89
N GLN A 217 -0.21 -2.31 9.69
CA GLN A 217 -1.58 -2.14 9.23
C GLN A 217 -2.52 -1.93 10.43
N ASP A 218 -3.70 -1.36 10.18
CA ASP A 218 -4.69 -1.08 11.22
C ASP A 218 -5.24 -2.34 11.91
N ASN A 219 -5.16 -3.49 11.23
CA ASN A 219 -5.53 -4.79 11.81
C ASN A 219 -4.44 -5.35 12.74
N GLY A 220 -3.37 -4.59 12.98
CA GLY A 220 -2.25 -5.01 13.84
C GLY A 220 -1.24 -5.92 13.15
N LEU A 221 -1.49 -6.30 11.90
CA LEU A 221 -0.57 -7.09 11.08
C LEU A 221 0.38 -6.15 10.30
N TYR A 222 1.27 -6.72 9.51
CA TYR A 222 2.31 -5.97 8.81
C TYR A 222 2.25 -6.23 7.32
N ALA A 223 2.67 -5.23 6.54
CA ALA A 223 2.84 -5.33 5.10
C ALA A 223 4.28 -4.97 4.74
N ILE A 224 4.81 -5.62 3.72
CA ILE A 224 6.07 -5.25 3.08
C ILE A 224 5.72 -4.41 1.86
N THR A 225 6.31 -3.21 1.75
CA THR A 225 6.10 -2.34 0.59
C THR A 225 6.87 -2.87 -0.63
N ASN A 226 6.51 -2.38 -1.81
CA ASN A 226 7.29 -2.69 -3.02
C ASN A 226 8.74 -2.20 -2.88
N LEU A 227 8.94 -1.02 -2.27
CA LEU A 227 10.28 -0.50 -1.97
C LEU A 227 11.06 -1.50 -1.12
N GLY A 228 10.46 -1.93 0.00
CA GLY A 228 11.11 -2.89 0.91
C GLY A 228 11.48 -4.20 0.23
N ALA A 229 10.54 -4.75 -0.55
CA ALA A 229 10.78 -6.01 -1.25
C ALA A 229 11.86 -5.87 -2.34
N ILE A 230 11.78 -4.81 -3.19
CA ILE A 230 12.74 -4.59 -4.28
C ILE A 230 14.16 -4.39 -3.73
N LEU A 231 14.30 -3.67 -2.61
CA LEU A 231 15.62 -3.42 -2.04
C LEU A 231 16.16 -4.62 -1.22
N PHE A 232 15.32 -5.17 -0.35
CA PHE A 232 15.82 -6.03 0.72
C PHE A 232 15.29 -7.47 0.69
N ALA A 233 14.53 -7.89 -0.32
CA ALA A 233 14.05 -9.28 -0.39
C ALA A 233 15.21 -10.27 -0.44
N LYS A 234 15.18 -11.29 0.41
CA LYS A 234 16.08 -12.45 0.28
C LYS A 234 15.84 -13.19 -1.02
N ARG A 235 14.57 -13.26 -1.45
CA ARG A 235 14.16 -13.87 -2.72
C ARG A 235 12.98 -13.09 -3.32
N LEU A 236 13.23 -12.41 -4.44
CA LEU A 236 12.19 -11.67 -5.17
C LEU A 236 11.10 -12.59 -5.73
N SER A 237 11.42 -13.86 -5.96
CA SER A 237 10.43 -14.86 -6.40
C SER A 237 9.29 -15.09 -5.40
N GLU A 238 9.50 -14.74 -4.13
CA GLU A 238 8.45 -14.81 -3.10
C GLU A 238 7.46 -13.65 -3.18
N PHE A 239 7.69 -12.70 -4.09
CA PHE A 239 6.83 -11.55 -4.38
C PHE A 239 6.41 -11.60 -5.85
N PRO A 240 5.33 -12.33 -6.21
CA PRO A 240 4.99 -12.63 -7.61
C PRO A 240 4.87 -11.40 -8.52
N ARG A 241 4.34 -10.28 -7.99
CA ARG A 241 4.22 -9.03 -8.76
C ARG A 241 5.57 -8.37 -9.05
N LEU A 242 6.60 -8.69 -8.25
CA LEU A 242 7.93 -8.07 -8.34
C LEU A 242 8.98 -8.99 -8.96
N SER A 243 8.67 -10.25 -9.20
CA SER A 243 9.63 -11.21 -9.75
C SER A 243 10.19 -10.74 -11.10
N ARG A 244 9.37 -10.02 -11.89
CA ARG A 244 9.78 -9.44 -13.18
C ARG A 244 10.67 -8.20 -13.03
N LYS A 245 10.83 -7.66 -11.83
CA LYS A 245 11.71 -6.50 -11.54
C LYS A 245 13.14 -6.95 -11.20
N ALA A 246 13.41 -8.25 -11.21
CA ALA A 246 14.75 -8.80 -10.96
C ALA A 246 15.76 -8.20 -11.96
N VAL A 247 16.98 -7.95 -11.46
CA VAL A 247 18.06 -7.45 -12.32
C VAL A 247 18.45 -8.55 -13.30
N ARG A 248 18.59 -8.19 -14.57
CA ARG A 248 18.96 -9.10 -15.64
C ARG A 248 20.27 -8.64 -16.26
N VAL A 249 21.26 -9.50 -16.28
CA VAL A 249 22.54 -9.24 -16.92
C VAL A 249 22.61 -10.08 -18.19
N VAL A 250 22.86 -9.41 -19.33
CA VAL A 250 22.97 -10.08 -20.63
C VAL A 250 24.33 -9.73 -21.22
N GLN A 251 25.07 -10.75 -21.62
CA GLN A 251 26.35 -10.59 -22.32
C GLN A 251 26.13 -10.91 -23.79
N TYR A 252 26.54 -10.01 -24.66
CA TYR A 252 26.42 -10.15 -26.11
C TYR A 252 27.79 -10.37 -26.74
N GLN A 253 27.82 -11.08 -27.87
CA GLN A 253 29.02 -11.22 -28.69
C GLN A 253 29.12 -10.05 -29.68
N GLY A 254 30.21 -9.30 -29.59
CA GLY A 254 30.45 -8.14 -30.51
C GLY A 254 29.59 -6.94 -30.14
N ASN A 255 29.31 -6.10 -31.13
CA ASN A 255 28.64 -4.81 -30.93
C ASN A 255 27.15 -4.81 -31.28
N ASN A 256 26.54 -5.97 -31.43
CA ASN A 256 25.11 -6.03 -31.74
C ASN A 256 24.36 -6.94 -30.72
N ARG A 257 23.06 -6.78 -30.66
CA ARG A 257 22.21 -7.51 -29.73
C ARG A 257 21.66 -8.84 -30.30
N LEU A 258 22.18 -9.28 -31.44
CA LEU A 258 21.65 -10.48 -32.13
C LEU A 258 22.23 -11.78 -31.58
N SER A 259 23.44 -11.73 -31.05
CA SER A 259 24.13 -12.94 -30.53
C SER A 259 24.35 -12.84 -29.03
N MET A 260 23.40 -13.38 -28.28
CA MET A 260 23.49 -13.46 -26.83
C MET A 260 24.40 -14.62 -26.41
N LEU A 261 25.43 -14.34 -25.63
CA LEU A 261 26.36 -15.34 -25.11
C LEU A 261 25.91 -15.93 -23.77
N LYS A 262 25.45 -15.04 -22.89
CA LYS A 262 25.07 -15.45 -21.55
C LYS A 262 24.01 -14.50 -21.00
N GLU A 263 23.09 -15.07 -20.25
CA GLU A 263 22.09 -14.34 -19.51
C GLU A 263 22.06 -14.85 -18.06
N ASP A 264 21.97 -13.94 -17.11
CA ASP A 264 21.76 -14.29 -15.72
C ASP A 264 20.73 -13.36 -15.10
N ILE A 265 19.83 -13.91 -14.30
CA ILE A 265 18.73 -13.18 -13.67
C ILE A 265 18.91 -13.26 -12.16
N GLY A 266 19.08 -12.12 -11.52
CA GLY A 266 19.18 -12.04 -10.07
C GLY A 266 17.86 -12.45 -9.41
N ASN A 267 17.94 -12.98 -8.20
CA ASN A 267 16.77 -13.38 -7.43
C ASN A 267 16.69 -12.68 -6.06
N LYS A 268 17.64 -11.83 -5.76
CA LYS A 268 17.69 -11.07 -4.49
C LYS A 268 17.22 -9.64 -4.72
N GLY A 269 16.81 -8.98 -3.65
CA GLY A 269 16.57 -7.53 -3.67
C GLY A 269 17.85 -6.79 -4.08
N TYR A 270 17.69 -5.59 -4.62
CA TYR A 270 18.80 -4.85 -5.25
C TYR A 270 19.95 -4.58 -4.27
N ALA A 271 19.64 -4.17 -3.04
CA ALA A 271 20.66 -3.90 -2.04
C ALA A 271 21.37 -5.21 -1.61
N VAL A 272 20.61 -6.27 -1.41
CA VAL A 272 21.09 -7.59 -0.98
C VAL A 272 21.96 -8.25 -2.07
N GLY A 273 21.58 -8.07 -3.33
CA GLY A 273 22.28 -8.69 -4.47
C GLY A 273 23.41 -7.86 -5.07
N PHE A 274 23.59 -6.62 -4.64
CA PHE A 274 24.44 -5.64 -5.34
C PHE A 274 25.91 -6.09 -5.46
N GLU A 275 26.51 -6.52 -4.34
CA GLU A 275 27.92 -6.96 -4.36
C GLU A 275 28.12 -8.18 -5.26
N GLY A 276 27.22 -9.15 -5.18
CA GLY A 276 27.26 -10.34 -6.04
C GLY A 276 27.11 -9.98 -7.51
N LEU A 277 26.22 -9.05 -7.81
CA LEU A 277 26.02 -8.52 -9.16
C LEU A 277 27.29 -7.84 -9.68
N MET A 278 27.92 -7.01 -8.85
CA MET A 278 29.15 -6.31 -9.24
C MET A 278 30.29 -7.31 -9.51
N LYS A 279 30.50 -8.26 -8.63
CA LYS A 279 31.51 -9.33 -8.83
C LYS A 279 31.24 -10.12 -10.11
N PHE A 280 29.97 -10.43 -10.38
CA PHE A 280 29.58 -11.14 -11.61
C PHE A 280 29.88 -10.31 -12.85
N VAL A 281 29.54 -9.02 -12.85
CA VAL A 281 29.82 -8.09 -13.98
C VAL A 281 31.33 -7.94 -14.17
N GLU A 282 32.08 -7.75 -13.10
CA GLU A 282 33.56 -7.66 -13.14
C GLU A 282 34.18 -8.90 -13.78
N ALA A 283 33.69 -10.08 -13.44
CA ALA A 283 34.18 -11.34 -14.03
C ALA A 283 33.87 -11.45 -15.54
N LEU A 284 32.88 -10.69 -16.04
CA LEU A 284 32.55 -10.67 -17.47
C LEU A 284 33.38 -9.63 -18.26
N ILE A 285 33.97 -8.67 -17.56
CA ILE A 285 34.81 -7.64 -18.20
C ILE A 285 36.18 -8.26 -18.49
N PRO A 286 36.67 -8.23 -19.73
CA PRO A 286 38.02 -8.75 -20.04
C PRO A 286 39.06 -7.95 -19.27
N THR A 287 39.84 -8.59 -18.49
CA THR A 287 41.02 -7.96 -17.87
C THR A 287 41.99 -7.59 -19.00
N GLN A 288 42.26 -6.29 -19.18
CA GLN A 288 43.33 -5.87 -20.07
C GLN A 288 44.66 -6.16 -19.38
N GLU A 289 45.20 -7.33 -19.60
CA GLU A 289 46.64 -7.53 -19.39
C GLU A 289 47.34 -6.76 -20.52
N PRO A 290 48.34 -5.90 -20.25
CA PRO A 290 49.14 -5.24 -21.27
C PRO A 290 50.01 -6.31 -21.95
N ILE A 291 49.57 -6.87 -23.09
CA ILE A 291 50.33 -7.82 -23.88
C ILE A 291 50.87 -7.03 -25.06
N UNK A 292 52.09 -6.98 -25.11
CA UNK A 292 52.73 -6.30 -26.17
C UNK A 292 52.63 -7.09 -27.38
N UNK A 293 52.26 -6.53 -28.10
CA UNK A 293 52.40 -6.86 -29.41
C UNK A 293 51.60 -7.90 -30.10
N UNK A 294 51.08 -8.06 -30.36
CA UNK A 294 50.44 -8.73 -31.39
C UNK A 294 49.01 -8.32 -31.48
N UNK A 295 48.77 -7.64 -32.05
CA UNK A 295 47.48 -7.22 -32.26
C UNK A 295 46.56 -8.32 -32.52
N ARG A 296 46.19 -8.91 -31.66
CA ARG A 296 44.96 -9.71 -31.69
C ARG A 296 43.80 -8.76 -31.49
N ARG A 297 42.97 -8.66 -32.46
CA ARG A 297 41.67 -7.95 -32.47
C ARG A 297 40.82 -8.44 -31.26
N THR A 298 40.85 -7.68 -30.18
CA THR A 298 40.03 -7.95 -29.01
C THR A 298 38.54 -7.74 -29.42
N GLU A 299 37.78 -8.80 -29.45
CA GLU A 299 36.33 -8.70 -29.64
C GLU A 299 35.78 -7.88 -28.47
N ARG A 300 35.19 -6.73 -28.78
CA ARG A 300 34.52 -5.92 -27.75
C ARG A 300 33.29 -6.68 -27.25
N LYS A 301 33.27 -6.96 -25.98
CA LYS A 301 32.10 -7.54 -25.32
C LYS A 301 31.27 -6.41 -24.75
N GLN A 302 30.02 -6.37 -25.10
CA GLN A 302 29.08 -5.40 -24.55
C GLN A 302 28.27 -6.07 -23.44
N ILE A 303 28.27 -5.45 -22.27
CA ILE A 303 27.47 -5.91 -21.12
C ILE A 303 26.33 -4.93 -20.95
N CYS A 304 25.12 -5.44 -20.94
CA CYS A 304 23.91 -4.65 -20.72
C CYS A 304 23.25 -5.11 -19.43
N ILE A 305 23.05 -4.18 -18.50
CA ILE A 305 22.28 -4.39 -17.29
C ILE A 305 20.93 -3.71 -17.50
N SER A 306 19.88 -4.47 -17.44
CA SER A 306 18.53 -3.95 -17.68
C SER A 306 17.54 -4.42 -16.62
N TYR A 307 16.55 -3.60 -16.40
CA TYR A 307 15.39 -3.98 -15.62
C TYR A 307 14.31 -4.42 -16.60
N LEU A 308 13.57 -5.45 -16.23
CA LEU A 308 12.40 -5.85 -17.00
C LEU A 308 11.30 -4.80 -16.77
N SER A 309 11.31 -3.73 -17.58
CA SER A 309 10.22 -2.77 -17.57
C SER A 309 9.10 -3.29 -18.47
N ASN A 310 7.88 -3.29 -17.98
CA ASN A 310 6.73 -3.55 -18.84
C ASN A 310 6.55 -2.35 -19.78
N SER A 311 6.68 -2.56 -21.06
CA SER A 311 6.16 -1.67 -22.10
C SER A 311 4.66 -1.91 -22.25
#